data_0ad76dc45f464595d71d2b80877f8347
#
_entry.id   0ad76dc45f464595d71d2b80877f8347
#
_cell.length_a   1.000
_cell.length_b   1.000
_cell.length_c   1.000
_cell.angle_alpha   90.00
_cell.angle_beta   90.00
_cell.angle_gamma   90.00
#
_symmetry.space_group_name_H-M   'P 1'
#
loop_
_entity.id
_entity.type
_entity.pdbx_description
1 polymer ?
#
loop_
_entity_poly.entity_id
_entity_poly.type
_entity_poly.pdbx_seq_one_letter_code
_entity_poly.pdbx_strand_id
1 'polypeptide(L)'
;MKRKWIKWVSWILLTPLILFVILMVLLYIPPVQNFLRKEAAAYASEATGMQINVRRIDLRFPLNLLVRGVEVIQAPDTLLSLESLNVHVQALPLFRGKVEVDDISLQQVAVNSANLIDGMRLKGVLGSFRLESHGVDLPNEIAIINRAELSDTHVQLLLNDTTATPKDTAQSEVRWKVDLRHLKLKNVSFSMQLPADSMRLAAHVEEAQVNDAEADLKNLHYGLRSFLVSGTSVNYDVGTAEPAEGFDPSHIALRDIRIGLDSMYYRGRNMNAVIREFSMNDRSGLSVTSLTGRVFANDTIIQVPSLKLLTPHSEMDLTAQTYWELSLIHISEPT
;
A
#
# COMPACT_ATOMS: atom_id res chain seq x y z
N MET A 1 -59.18 -27.65 -4.17
CA MET A 1 -57.89 -28.17 -3.66
C MET A 1 -56.70 -27.28 -3.92
N LYS A 2 -56.65 -26.42 -4.95
CA LYS A 2 -55.49 -25.55 -5.30
C LYS A 2 -55.09 -24.47 -4.26
N ARG A 3 -56.04 -23.93 -3.47
CA ARG A 3 -55.77 -22.87 -2.50
C ARG A 3 -55.01 -23.29 -1.21
N LYS A 4 -55.08 -24.56 -0.82
CA LYS A 4 -54.37 -25.05 0.37
C LYS A 4 -52.88 -25.29 0.08
N TRP A 5 -52.56 -25.76 -1.12
CA TRP A 5 -51.19 -26.05 -1.53
C TRP A 5 -50.35 -24.76 -1.67
N ILE A 6 -50.97 -23.69 -2.20
CA ILE A 6 -50.34 -22.37 -2.30
C ILE A 6 -49.98 -21.82 -0.92
N LYS A 7 -50.85 -22.01 0.09
CA LYS A 7 -50.55 -21.59 1.47
C LYS A 7 -49.36 -22.38 2.06
N TRP A 8 -49.29 -23.66 1.83
CA TRP A 8 -48.18 -24.50 2.32
C TRP A 8 -46.85 -24.11 1.67
N VAL A 9 -46.83 -23.92 0.37
CA VAL A 9 -45.66 -23.48 -0.39
C VAL A 9 -45.24 -22.06 0.07
N SER A 10 -46.21 -21.18 0.28
CA SER A 10 -45.93 -19.81 0.81
C SER A 10 -45.34 -19.86 2.20
N TRP A 11 -45.79 -20.73 3.09
CA TRP A 11 -45.23 -20.90 4.43
C TRP A 11 -43.80 -21.49 4.39
N ILE A 12 -43.54 -22.46 3.56
CA ILE A 12 -42.21 -23.07 3.39
C ILE A 12 -41.20 -22.05 2.88
N LEU A 13 -41.63 -21.14 1.98
CA LEU A 13 -40.75 -20.05 1.46
C LEU A 13 -40.61 -18.91 2.45
N LEU A 14 -41.65 -18.62 3.23
CA LEU A 14 -41.64 -17.49 4.19
C LEU A 14 -40.90 -17.82 5.48
N THR A 15 -40.88 -19.08 5.92
CA THR A 15 -40.24 -19.52 7.16
C THR A 15 -38.74 -19.24 7.19
N PRO A 16 -37.93 -19.61 6.18
CA PRO A 16 -36.50 -19.28 6.16
C PRO A 16 -36.26 -17.77 6.07
N LEU A 17 -37.13 -17.02 5.38
CA LEU A 17 -37.04 -15.56 5.32
C LEU A 17 -37.32 -14.93 6.70
N ILE A 18 -38.36 -15.39 7.40
CA ILE A 18 -38.67 -14.90 8.76
C ILE A 18 -37.55 -15.28 9.72
N LEU A 19 -37.05 -16.51 9.67
CA LEU A 19 -35.92 -16.94 10.50
C LEU A 19 -34.68 -16.09 10.24
N PHE A 20 -34.39 -15.77 8.99
CA PHE A 20 -33.28 -14.89 8.60
C PHE A 20 -33.47 -13.48 9.17
N VAL A 21 -34.67 -12.91 9.06
CA VAL A 21 -34.98 -11.58 9.62
C VAL A 21 -34.84 -11.60 11.14
N ILE A 22 -35.33 -12.65 11.82
CA ILE A 22 -35.17 -12.80 13.28
C ILE A 22 -33.69 -12.91 13.63
N LEU A 23 -32.91 -13.72 12.94
CA LEU A 23 -31.45 -13.83 13.15
C LEU A 23 -30.74 -12.49 12.95
N MET A 24 -31.11 -11.76 11.89
CA MET A 24 -30.60 -10.42 11.65
C MET A 24 -30.93 -9.47 12.80
N VAL A 25 -32.19 -9.45 13.26
CA VAL A 25 -32.60 -8.59 14.39
C VAL A 25 -31.84 -8.97 15.65
N LEU A 26 -31.64 -10.27 15.93
CA LEU A 26 -30.90 -10.75 17.10
C LEU A 26 -29.44 -10.24 17.09
N LEU A 27 -28.78 -10.20 15.92
CA LEU A 27 -27.41 -9.68 15.81
C LEU A 27 -27.27 -8.19 16.16
N TYR A 28 -28.37 -7.42 16.10
CA TYR A 28 -28.35 -6.00 16.48
C TYR A 28 -28.68 -5.75 17.94
N ILE A 29 -29.01 -6.78 18.72
CA ILE A 29 -29.31 -6.65 20.15
C ILE A 29 -27.99 -6.50 20.92
N PRO A 30 -27.82 -5.46 21.76
CA PRO A 30 -26.58 -5.21 22.49
C PRO A 30 -26.03 -6.39 23.31
N PRO A 31 -26.84 -7.21 24.00
CA PRO A 31 -26.35 -8.40 24.68
C PRO A 31 -25.68 -9.41 23.75
N VAL A 32 -26.23 -9.61 22.53
CA VAL A 32 -25.66 -10.53 21.53
C VAL A 32 -24.35 -9.98 21.01
N GLN A 33 -24.26 -8.69 20.72
CA GLN A 33 -23.02 -8.04 20.30
C GLN A 33 -21.94 -8.13 21.38
N ASN A 34 -22.28 -7.98 22.65
CA ASN A 34 -21.37 -8.15 23.77
C ASN A 34 -20.88 -9.61 23.91
N PHE A 35 -21.75 -10.57 23.68
CA PHE A 35 -21.39 -11.99 23.67
C PHE A 35 -20.42 -12.28 22.52
N LEU A 36 -20.77 -11.87 21.29
CA LEU A 36 -19.90 -12.03 20.11
C LEU A 36 -18.52 -11.39 20.30
N ARG A 37 -18.46 -10.20 20.92
CA ARG A 37 -17.20 -9.54 21.25
C ARG A 37 -16.32 -10.38 22.15
N LYS A 38 -16.89 -10.96 23.23
CA LYS A 38 -16.14 -11.78 24.18
C LYS A 38 -15.64 -13.07 23.53
N GLU A 39 -16.51 -13.76 22.80
CA GLU A 39 -16.14 -15.00 22.11
C GLU A 39 -15.10 -14.76 21.02
N ALA A 40 -15.24 -13.70 20.21
CA ALA A 40 -14.26 -13.35 19.18
C ALA A 40 -12.89 -13.01 19.80
N ALA A 41 -12.85 -12.23 20.89
CA ALA A 41 -11.61 -11.90 21.58
C ALA A 41 -10.96 -13.14 22.22
N ALA A 42 -11.76 -14.02 22.84
CA ALA A 42 -11.28 -15.26 23.44
C ALA A 42 -10.72 -16.21 22.39
N TYR A 43 -11.46 -16.44 21.30
CA TYR A 43 -11.01 -17.27 20.19
C TYR A 43 -9.71 -16.76 19.57
N ALA A 44 -9.63 -15.45 19.31
CA ALA A 44 -8.44 -14.83 18.75
C ALA A 44 -7.26 -14.93 19.71
N SER A 45 -7.49 -14.75 21.03
CA SER A 45 -6.45 -14.91 22.05
C SER A 45 -5.92 -16.34 22.12
N GLU A 46 -6.82 -17.32 22.07
CA GLU A 46 -6.44 -18.74 22.08
C GLU A 46 -5.68 -19.14 20.80
N ALA A 47 -6.17 -18.69 19.64
CA ALA A 47 -5.56 -19.00 18.35
C ALA A 47 -4.16 -18.38 18.16
N THR A 48 -3.90 -17.23 18.77
CA THR A 48 -2.62 -16.50 18.63
C THR A 48 -1.66 -16.69 19.81
N GLY A 49 -2.15 -17.17 20.94
CA GLY A 49 -1.38 -17.21 22.19
C GLY A 49 -1.11 -15.82 22.79
N MET A 50 -1.80 -14.77 22.31
CA MET A 50 -1.64 -13.38 22.75
C MET A 50 -2.91 -12.93 23.51
N GLN A 51 -2.77 -11.95 24.38
CA GLN A 51 -3.92 -11.35 25.03
C GLN A 51 -4.56 -10.31 24.10
N ILE A 52 -5.78 -10.57 23.65
CA ILE A 52 -6.53 -9.68 22.77
C ILE A 52 -7.72 -9.09 23.51
N ASN A 53 -7.73 -7.78 23.63
CA ASN A 53 -8.80 -7.01 24.24
C ASN A 53 -9.56 -6.25 23.15
N VAL A 54 -10.89 -6.29 23.20
CA VAL A 54 -11.75 -5.52 22.31
C VAL A 54 -12.75 -4.75 23.17
N ARG A 55 -12.74 -3.42 23.09
CA ARG A 55 -13.62 -2.57 23.91
C ARG A 55 -15.06 -2.69 23.45
N ARG A 56 -15.29 -2.62 22.14
CA ARG A 56 -16.64 -2.63 21.58
C ARG A 56 -16.68 -3.17 20.17
N ILE A 57 -17.70 -3.97 19.88
CA ILE A 57 -18.09 -4.39 18.53
C ILE A 57 -19.54 -3.98 18.34
N ASP A 58 -19.80 -3.19 17.31
CA ASP A 58 -21.14 -2.78 16.90
C ASP A 58 -21.38 -3.29 15.46
N LEU A 59 -22.45 -4.03 15.27
CA LEU A 59 -22.94 -4.36 13.95
C LEU A 59 -24.14 -3.46 13.63
N ARG A 60 -24.09 -2.74 12.49
CA ARG A 60 -25.14 -1.85 12.02
C ARG A 60 -25.73 -2.33 10.70
N PHE A 61 -27.03 -2.08 10.50
CA PHE A 61 -27.70 -2.43 9.25
C PHE A 61 -27.09 -1.65 8.05
N PRO A 62 -26.93 -2.26 6.84
CA PRO A 62 -27.20 -3.66 6.50
C PRO A 62 -26.11 -4.64 6.98
N LEU A 63 -24.83 -4.31 6.96
CA LEU A 63 -23.68 -5.10 7.43
C LEU A 63 -22.45 -4.21 7.60
N ASN A 64 -22.59 -3.18 8.42
CA ASN A 64 -21.50 -2.31 8.78
C ASN A 64 -20.95 -2.78 10.14
N LEU A 65 -19.74 -3.32 10.14
CA LEU A 65 -19.01 -3.76 11.33
C LEU A 65 -18.11 -2.64 11.83
N LEU A 66 -18.38 -2.17 13.05
CA LEU A 66 -17.55 -1.19 13.74
C LEU A 66 -16.90 -1.84 14.95
N VAL A 67 -15.58 -1.95 14.94
CA VAL A 67 -14.77 -2.44 16.07
C VAL A 67 -14.00 -1.28 16.66
N ARG A 68 -14.04 -1.14 17.98
CA ARG A 68 -13.38 -0.05 18.71
C ARG A 68 -12.52 -0.56 19.84
N GLY A 69 -11.34 0.06 19.98
CA GLY A 69 -10.42 -0.17 21.08
C GLY A 69 -9.94 -1.61 21.09
N VAL A 70 -9.22 -2.02 20.04
CA VAL A 70 -8.54 -3.31 20.00
C VAL A 70 -7.12 -3.12 20.52
N GLU A 71 -6.71 -4.00 21.42
CA GLU A 71 -5.35 -4.09 21.93
C GLU A 71 -4.89 -5.53 21.86
N VAL A 72 -3.71 -5.75 21.30
CA VAL A 72 -3.02 -7.04 21.26
C VAL A 72 -1.77 -6.93 22.10
N ILE A 73 -1.69 -7.71 23.15
CA ILE A 73 -0.62 -7.65 24.15
C ILE A 73 0.08 -9.01 24.20
N GLN A 74 1.40 -8.96 24.11
CA GLN A 74 2.29 -10.05 24.47
C GLN A 74 3.26 -9.51 25.52
N ALA A 75 2.97 -9.80 26.76
CA ALA A 75 3.66 -9.19 27.90
C ALA A 75 5.19 -9.24 27.76
N PRO A 76 5.92 -8.13 27.98
CA PRO A 76 5.41 -6.84 28.51
C PRO A 76 4.92 -5.86 27.42
N ASP A 77 4.97 -6.21 26.13
CA ASP A 77 4.76 -5.29 25.00
C ASP A 77 3.31 -5.28 24.51
N THR A 78 2.83 -4.09 24.13
CA THR A 78 1.62 -3.94 23.32
C THR A 78 2.02 -3.96 21.86
N LEU A 79 1.58 -5.00 21.15
CA LEU A 79 1.97 -5.24 19.75
C LEU A 79 1.11 -4.47 18.77
N LEU A 80 -0.17 -4.29 19.09
CA LEU A 80 -1.14 -3.57 18.28
C LEU A 80 -2.10 -2.80 19.19
N SER A 81 -2.34 -1.56 18.85
CA SER A 81 -3.43 -0.75 19.39
C SER A 81 -4.19 -0.14 18.23
N LEU A 82 -5.52 -0.24 18.26
CA LEU A 82 -6.41 0.27 17.21
C LEU A 82 -7.59 1.00 17.89
N GLU A 83 -7.79 2.27 17.55
CA GLU A 83 -8.94 3.01 18.08
C GLU A 83 -10.24 2.61 17.40
N SER A 84 -10.28 2.60 16.07
CA SER A 84 -11.47 2.15 15.35
C SER A 84 -11.14 1.50 13.99
N LEU A 85 -11.86 0.41 13.71
CA LEU A 85 -11.97 -0.24 12.42
C LEU A 85 -13.44 -0.23 12.02
N ASN A 86 -13.74 0.29 10.86
CA ASN A 86 -15.06 0.22 10.24
C ASN A 86 -14.95 -0.56 8.94
N VAL A 87 -15.81 -1.56 8.75
CA VAL A 87 -15.86 -2.39 7.55
C VAL A 87 -17.30 -2.44 7.05
N HIS A 88 -17.52 -1.99 5.83
CA HIS A 88 -18.81 -2.11 5.16
C HIS A 88 -18.80 -3.30 4.21
N VAL A 89 -19.68 -4.28 4.48
CA VAL A 89 -19.80 -5.51 3.69
C VAL A 89 -21.09 -5.48 2.90
N GLN A 90 -21.05 -5.88 1.63
CA GLN A 90 -22.23 -6.00 0.80
C GLN A 90 -23.10 -7.18 1.23
N ALA A 91 -24.38 -6.91 1.48
CA ALA A 91 -25.31 -7.95 1.91
C ALA A 91 -25.70 -8.94 0.79
N LEU A 92 -25.88 -8.44 -0.45
CA LEU A 92 -26.35 -9.27 -1.57
C LEU A 92 -25.36 -10.37 -2.01
N PRO A 93 -24.05 -10.12 -2.11
CA PRO A 93 -23.08 -11.15 -2.43
C PRO A 93 -23.00 -12.28 -1.40
N LEU A 94 -23.27 -11.98 -0.12
CA LEU A 94 -23.29 -13.01 0.94
C LEU A 94 -24.31 -14.11 0.71
N PHE A 95 -25.47 -13.80 0.11
CA PHE A 95 -26.46 -14.81 -0.27
C PHE A 95 -25.95 -15.76 -1.35
N ARG A 96 -24.88 -15.40 -2.04
CA ARG A 96 -24.20 -16.21 -3.05
C ARG A 96 -22.91 -16.84 -2.53
N GLY A 97 -22.66 -16.76 -1.22
CA GLY A 97 -21.45 -17.26 -0.58
C GLY A 97 -20.18 -16.43 -0.86
N LYS A 98 -20.34 -15.18 -1.34
CA LYS A 98 -19.23 -14.27 -1.59
C LYS A 98 -19.19 -13.16 -0.53
N VAL A 99 -17.99 -12.86 -0.02
CA VAL A 99 -17.77 -11.73 0.86
C VAL A 99 -17.17 -10.60 0.02
N GLU A 100 -17.95 -9.56 -0.21
CA GLU A 100 -17.50 -8.36 -0.91
C GLU A 100 -17.51 -7.18 0.08
N VAL A 101 -16.38 -6.49 0.16
CA VAL A 101 -16.16 -5.36 1.07
C VAL A 101 -16.09 -4.08 0.25
N ASP A 102 -16.97 -3.12 0.56
CA ASP A 102 -17.04 -1.83 -0.15
C ASP A 102 -16.12 -0.77 0.45
N ASP A 103 -16.11 -0.69 1.78
CA ASP A 103 -15.38 0.35 2.50
C ASP A 103 -14.68 -0.25 3.72
N ILE A 104 -13.41 0.11 3.88
CA ILE A 104 -12.63 -0.17 5.09
C ILE A 104 -12.06 1.16 5.56
N SER A 105 -12.28 1.50 6.82
CA SER A 105 -11.59 2.62 7.44
C SER A 105 -10.95 2.23 8.76
N LEU A 106 -9.70 2.67 8.93
CA LEU A 106 -8.89 2.52 10.14
C LEU A 106 -8.55 3.89 10.70
N GLN A 107 -8.60 4.03 12.01
CA GLN A 107 -8.20 5.26 12.70
C GLN A 107 -7.33 4.92 13.90
N GLN A 108 -6.23 5.66 14.03
CA GLN A 108 -5.29 5.59 15.15
C GLN A 108 -4.83 4.15 15.41
N VAL A 109 -4.04 3.62 14.49
CA VAL A 109 -3.41 2.30 14.64
C VAL A 109 -1.97 2.48 15.05
N ALA A 110 -1.55 1.85 16.12
CA ALA A 110 -0.16 1.74 16.50
C ALA A 110 0.27 0.27 16.48
N VAL A 111 1.40 0.01 15.85
CA VAL A 111 1.99 -1.34 15.72
C VAL A 111 3.41 -1.31 16.27
N ASN A 112 3.77 -2.36 17.02
CA ASN A 112 5.13 -2.60 17.47
C ASN A 112 5.38 -4.11 17.42
N SER A 113 6.16 -4.58 16.45
CA SER A 113 6.45 -6.01 16.32
C SER A 113 7.28 -6.57 17.47
N ALA A 114 7.86 -5.69 18.32
CA ALA A 114 8.76 -6.09 19.40
C ALA A 114 9.79 -7.14 18.93
N ASN A 115 9.72 -8.34 19.50
CA ASN A 115 10.62 -9.46 19.18
C ASN A 115 9.89 -10.62 18.47
N LEU A 116 8.75 -10.34 17.82
CA LEU A 116 7.98 -11.37 17.08
C LEU A 116 8.72 -11.92 15.86
N ILE A 117 9.58 -11.11 15.28
CA ILE A 117 10.36 -11.48 14.10
C ILE A 117 11.83 -11.30 14.45
N ASP A 118 12.60 -12.37 14.39
CA ASP A 118 14.02 -12.34 14.66
C ASP A 118 14.73 -11.40 13.67
N GLY A 119 15.61 -10.56 14.18
CA GLY A 119 16.38 -9.62 13.38
C GLY A 119 15.61 -8.43 12.84
N MET A 120 14.28 -8.35 13.01
CA MET A 120 13.47 -7.23 12.50
C MET A 120 12.57 -6.64 13.59
N ARG A 121 12.60 -5.33 13.71
CA ARG A 121 11.66 -4.58 14.55
C ARG A 121 10.92 -3.55 13.71
N LEU A 122 9.60 -3.69 13.65
CA LEU A 122 8.70 -2.75 13.02
C LEU A 122 7.96 -1.96 14.09
N LYS A 123 7.99 -0.63 13.99
CA LYS A 123 7.14 0.28 14.74
C LYS A 123 6.40 1.18 13.76
N GLY A 124 5.12 1.41 14.01
CA GLY A 124 4.35 2.28 13.14
C GLY A 124 3.16 2.89 13.84
N VAL A 125 2.82 4.09 13.39
CA VAL A 125 1.58 4.78 13.74
C VAL A 125 0.89 5.16 12.44
N LEU A 126 -0.36 4.78 12.31
CA LEU A 126 -1.24 5.15 11.21
C LEU A 126 -2.34 6.04 11.78
N GLY A 127 -2.41 7.29 11.34
CA GLY A 127 -3.45 8.23 11.76
C GLY A 127 -4.80 7.84 11.17
N SER A 128 -4.89 7.77 9.86
CA SER A 128 -6.11 7.30 9.19
C SER A 128 -5.80 6.58 7.88
N PHE A 129 -6.58 5.55 7.62
CA PHE A 129 -6.63 4.83 6.34
C PHE A 129 -8.07 4.65 5.90
N ARG A 130 -8.36 4.90 4.63
CA ARG A 130 -9.65 4.63 4.01
C ARG A 130 -9.44 3.92 2.70
N LEU A 131 -10.18 2.86 2.47
CA LEU A 131 -10.23 2.10 1.24
C LEU A 131 -11.68 1.97 0.80
N GLU A 132 -11.99 2.45 -0.41
CA GLU A 132 -13.28 2.23 -1.08
C GLU A 132 -13.02 1.29 -2.27
N SER A 133 -13.67 0.14 -2.29
CA SER A 133 -13.49 -0.87 -3.34
C SER A 133 -14.80 -1.20 -4.04
N HIS A 134 -14.72 -1.70 -5.27
CA HIS A 134 -15.86 -2.29 -6.00
C HIS A 134 -15.88 -3.81 -5.89
N GLY A 135 -14.93 -4.37 -5.16
CA GLY A 135 -14.80 -5.79 -4.90
C GLY A 135 -13.33 -6.23 -4.86
N VAL A 136 -13.05 -7.11 -3.93
CA VAL A 136 -11.80 -7.83 -3.82
C VAL A 136 -12.13 -9.30 -3.99
N ASP A 137 -11.73 -9.86 -5.11
CA ASP A 137 -11.87 -11.29 -5.42
C ASP A 137 -10.60 -12.01 -4.97
N LEU A 138 -10.60 -12.50 -3.73
CA LEU A 138 -9.45 -13.19 -3.14
C LEU A 138 -9.07 -14.48 -3.89
N PRO A 139 -10.03 -15.36 -4.32
CA PRO A 139 -9.71 -16.55 -5.08
C PRO A 139 -9.01 -16.28 -6.41
N ASN A 140 -9.38 -15.21 -7.10
CA ASN A 140 -8.79 -14.83 -8.39
C ASN A 140 -7.67 -13.79 -8.29
N GLU A 141 -7.36 -13.32 -7.07
CA GLU A 141 -6.34 -12.30 -6.78
C GLU A 141 -6.57 -11.00 -7.58
N ILE A 142 -7.82 -10.52 -7.62
CA ILE A 142 -8.21 -9.28 -8.31
C ILE A 142 -8.71 -8.28 -7.28
N ALA A 143 -8.21 -7.04 -7.33
CA ALA A 143 -8.69 -5.93 -6.52
C ALA A 143 -9.04 -4.73 -7.39
N ILE A 144 -10.28 -4.25 -7.28
CA ILE A 144 -10.75 -3.02 -7.94
C ILE A 144 -11.00 -1.98 -6.86
N ILE A 145 -10.09 -1.01 -6.78
CA ILE A 145 -10.05 0.02 -5.76
C ILE A 145 -10.46 1.36 -6.38
N ASN A 146 -11.55 1.94 -5.89
CA ASN A 146 -11.98 3.26 -6.35
C ASN A 146 -11.14 4.36 -5.70
N ARG A 147 -10.89 4.22 -4.40
CA ARG A 147 -10.15 5.20 -3.61
C ARG A 147 -9.37 4.52 -2.50
N ALA A 148 -8.13 4.92 -2.34
CA ALA A 148 -7.32 4.60 -1.17
C ALA A 148 -6.70 5.90 -0.64
N GLU A 149 -6.89 6.17 0.64
CA GLU A 149 -6.34 7.35 1.31
C GLU A 149 -5.59 6.94 2.56
N LEU A 150 -4.37 7.43 2.72
CA LEU A 150 -3.52 7.21 3.89
C LEU A 150 -3.03 8.56 4.40
N SER A 151 -3.26 8.84 5.68
CA SER A 151 -2.84 10.11 6.27
C SER A 151 -2.18 9.91 7.63
N ASP A 152 -1.25 10.84 7.94
CA ASP A 152 -0.59 10.95 9.25
C ASP A 152 0.03 9.62 9.69
N THR A 153 0.79 9.02 8.79
CA THR A 153 1.38 7.68 8.98
C THR A 153 2.89 7.77 9.11
N HIS A 154 3.42 7.11 10.12
CA HIS A 154 4.84 7.02 10.37
C HIS A 154 5.24 5.57 10.61
N VAL A 155 6.19 5.05 9.82
CA VAL A 155 6.69 3.67 9.90
C VAL A 155 8.19 3.68 10.12
N GLN A 156 8.64 2.92 11.09
CA GLN A 156 10.05 2.70 11.41
C GLN A 156 10.38 1.22 11.30
N LEU A 157 11.40 0.89 10.55
CA LEU A 157 11.92 -0.45 10.36
C LEU A 157 13.37 -0.50 10.84
N LEU A 158 13.64 -1.37 11.79
CA LEU A 158 14.98 -1.68 12.25
C LEU A 158 15.32 -3.12 11.88
N LEU A 159 16.36 -3.31 11.09
CA LEU A 159 16.89 -4.60 10.65
C LEU A 159 18.23 -4.85 11.34
N ASN A 160 18.26 -5.69 12.37
CA ASN A 160 19.46 -5.92 13.19
C ASN A 160 20.41 -6.97 12.58
N ASP A 161 19.91 -7.83 11.68
CA ASP A 161 20.71 -8.90 11.08
C ASP A 161 20.40 -9.00 9.58
N THR A 162 21.43 -8.79 8.77
CA THR A 162 21.37 -8.97 7.32
C THR A 162 21.73 -10.40 6.90
N THR A 163 22.16 -11.24 7.83
CA THR A 163 22.55 -12.63 7.58
C THR A 163 21.39 -13.62 7.63
N ALA A 164 20.20 -13.16 7.99
CA ALA A 164 19.01 -13.99 7.89
C ALA A 164 18.73 -14.27 6.39
N THR A 165 19.35 -15.35 5.91
CA THR A 165 18.95 -15.96 4.65
C THR A 165 17.43 -16.17 4.74
N PRO A 166 16.62 -15.65 3.82
CA PRO A 166 15.21 -15.97 3.81
C PRO A 166 15.14 -17.50 3.81
N LYS A 167 14.65 -18.10 4.90
CA LYS A 167 14.23 -19.49 4.82
C LYS A 167 13.30 -19.56 3.65
N ASP A 168 13.55 -20.49 2.72
CA ASP A 168 12.67 -20.83 1.62
C ASP A 168 11.21 -20.97 2.11
N THR A 169 10.57 -19.88 2.36
CA THR A 169 9.13 -19.79 2.24
C THR A 169 8.92 -19.89 0.75
N ALA A 170 8.39 -21.02 0.29
CA ALA A 170 7.95 -21.21 -1.08
C ALA A 170 7.36 -19.88 -1.54
N GLN A 171 8.08 -19.22 -2.47
CA GLN A 171 7.62 -17.96 -3.03
C GLN A 171 6.29 -18.29 -3.69
N SER A 172 5.19 -18.06 -3.01
CA SER A 172 3.89 -18.04 -3.65
C SER A 172 3.98 -16.90 -4.66
N GLU A 173 3.99 -17.24 -5.94
CA GLU A 173 3.98 -16.24 -7.01
C GLU A 173 2.82 -15.28 -6.73
N VAL A 174 3.14 -14.03 -6.48
CA VAL A 174 2.15 -12.97 -6.29
C VAL A 174 1.50 -12.71 -7.66
N ARG A 175 0.20 -13.02 -7.78
CA ARG A 175 -0.52 -12.95 -9.07
C ARG A 175 -1.56 -11.85 -9.12
N TRP A 176 -1.56 -10.98 -8.15
CA TRP A 176 -2.55 -9.94 -8.00
C TRP A 176 -2.63 -9.03 -9.22
N LYS A 177 -3.88 -8.77 -9.63
CA LYS A 177 -4.24 -7.68 -10.56
C LYS A 177 -4.96 -6.61 -9.76
N VAL A 178 -4.42 -5.40 -9.81
CA VAL A 178 -4.94 -4.27 -9.05
C VAL A 178 -5.29 -3.13 -10.02
N ASP A 179 -6.55 -2.73 -10.02
CA ASP A 179 -7.03 -1.51 -10.67
C ASP A 179 -7.31 -0.48 -9.58
N LEU A 180 -6.60 0.63 -9.61
CA LEU A 180 -6.68 1.70 -8.63
C LEU A 180 -7.03 3.02 -9.32
N ARG A 181 -8.23 3.56 -9.04
CA ARG A 181 -8.64 4.83 -9.66
C ARG A 181 -8.03 6.04 -8.99
N HIS A 182 -7.97 6.03 -7.66
CA HIS A 182 -7.47 7.18 -6.92
C HIS A 182 -6.74 6.75 -5.65
N LEU A 183 -5.45 7.13 -5.53
CA LEU A 183 -4.65 7.00 -4.30
C LEU A 183 -4.26 8.40 -3.84
N LYS A 184 -4.42 8.64 -2.55
CA LYS A 184 -3.92 9.85 -1.89
C LYS A 184 -3.12 9.48 -0.64
N LEU A 185 -1.90 10.00 -0.58
CA LEU A 185 -1.05 9.95 0.62
C LEU A 185 -0.91 11.37 1.16
N LYS A 186 -1.01 11.56 2.45
CA LYS A 186 -0.82 12.83 3.13
C LYS A 186 -0.04 12.64 4.41
N ASN A 187 1.07 13.37 4.57
CA ASN A 187 1.91 13.34 5.76
C ASN A 187 2.34 11.90 6.11
N VAL A 188 3.03 11.24 5.17
CA VAL A 188 3.51 9.85 5.34
C VAL A 188 5.02 9.84 5.48
N SER A 189 5.52 9.22 6.54
CA SER A 189 6.94 9.10 6.81
C SER A 189 7.35 7.63 6.92
N PHE A 190 8.49 7.31 6.39
CA PHE A 190 9.15 6.02 6.50
C PHE A 190 10.58 6.19 6.95
N SER A 191 11.05 5.37 7.88
CA SER A 191 12.45 5.30 8.22
C SER A 191 12.90 3.85 8.37
N MET A 192 14.11 3.58 7.90
CA MET A 192 14.76 2.27 7.98
C MET A 192 16.17 2.43 8.51
N GLN A 193 16.60 1.51 9.36
CA GLN A 193 17.94 1.45 9.90
C GLN A 193 18.48 0.04 9.77
N LEU A 194 19.70 -0.09 9.25
CA LEU A 194 20.51 -1.30 9.22
C LEU A 194 21.79 -1.03 9.99
N PRO A 195 21.82 -1.30 11.31
CA PRO A 195 22.99 -0.99 12.13
C PRO A 195 24.26 -1.73 11.71
N ALA A 196 24.14 -2.96 11.18
CA ALA A 196 25.28 -3.73 10.68
C ALA A 196 26.06 -3.00 9.56
N ASP A 197 25.34 -2.32 8.69
CA ASP A 197 25.90 -1.58 7.56
C ASP A 197 26.06 -0.08 7.86
N SER A 198 25.72 0.34 9.10
CA SER A 198 25.61 1.75 9.48
C SER A 198 24.74 2.56 8.51
N MET A 199 23.69 1.92 7.99
CA MET A 199 22.81 2.52 6.98
C MET A 199 21.53 3.07 7.62
N ARG A 200 21.14 4.25 7.20
CA ARG A 200 19.89 4.93 7.56
C ARG A 200 19.22 5.47 6.32
N LEU A 201 17.95 5.16 6.17
CA LEU A 201 17.08 5.73 5.14
C LEU A 201 15.89 6.36 5.83
N ALA A 202 15.57 7.61 5.49
CA ALA A 202 14.37 8.28 5.94
C ALA A 202 13.73 9.00 4.75
N ALA A 203 12.42 8.84 4.60
CA ALA A 203 11.63 9.52 3.59
C ALA A 203 10.39 10.14 4.24
N HIS A 204 10.05 11.34 3.83
CA HIS A 204 8.80 12.01 4.20
C HIS A 204 8.09 12.51 2.96
N VAL A 205 6.82 12.19 2.85
CA VAL A 205 5.93 12.61 1.76
C VAL A 205 4.84 13.47 2.34
N GLU A 206 4.84 14.76 2.01
CA GLU A 206 3.78 15.68 2.44
C GLU A 206 2.48 15.34 1.73
N GLU A 207 2.52 15.23 0.39
CA GLU A 207 1.37 14.82 -0.41
C GLU A 207 1.81 14.01 -1.63
N ALA A 208 1.11 12.90 -1.89
CA ALA A 208 1.21 12.16 -3.14
C ALA A 208 -0.17 11.74 -3.64
N GLN A 209 -0.33 11.76 -4.95
CA GLN A 209 -1.57 11.37 -5.63
C GLN A 209 -1.25 10.49 -6.85
N VAL A 210 -2.01 9.41 -7.01
CA VAL A 210 -1.97 8.55 -8.20
C VAL A 210 -3.39 8.45 -8.75
N ASN A 211 -3.55 8.59 -10.05
CA ASN A 211 -4.84 8.42 -10.69
C ASN A 211 -4.75 7.37 -11.80
N ASP A 212 -5.78 6.52 -11.85
CA ASP A 212 -5.97 5.45 -12.81
C ASP A 212 -4.69 4.62 -13.01
N ALA A 213 -4.32 3.91 -11.96
CA ALA A 213 -3.20 2.98 -11.98
C ALA A 213 -3.68 1.54 -12.15
N GLU A 214 -2.94 0.77 -12.91
CA GLU A 214 -3.09 -0.67 -13.09
C GLU A 214 -1.79 -1.38 -12.73
N ALA A 215 -1.88 -2.52 -12.07
CA ALA A 215 -0.76 -3.38 -11.78
C ALA A 215 -1.14 -4.84 -11.97
N ASP A 216 -0.46 -5.55 -12.86
CA ASP A 216 -0.49 -7.00 -13.01
C ASP A 216 0.83 -7.55 -12.49
N LEU A 217 0.83 -8.00 -11.23
CA LEU A 217 2.06 -8.41 -10.56
C LEU A 217 2.62 -9.71 -11.12
N LYS A 218 1.78 -10.56 -11.70
CA LYS A 218 2.21 -11.80 -12.35
C LYS A 218 3.01 -11.53 -13.61
N ASN A 219 2.53 -10.60 -14.45
CA ASN A 219 3.15 -10.31 -15.73
C ASN A 219 4.11 -9.12 -15.66
N LEU A 220 4.25 -8.49 -14.48
CA LEU A 220 5.04 -7.28 -14.26
C LEU A 220 4.61 -6.14 -15.20
N HIS A 221 3.30 -5.98 -15.40
CA HIS A 221 2.74 -4.88 -16.15
C HIS A 221 2.23 -3.80 -15.20
N TYR A 222 2.65 -2.57 -15.44
CA TYR A 222 2.30 -1.42 -14.63
C TYR A 222 1.88 -0.26 -15.51
N GLY A 223 0.85 0.46 -15.11
CA GLY A 223 0.40 1.65 -15.80
C GLY A 223 -0.19 2.66 -14.82
N LEU A 224 -0.11 3.93 -15.17
CA LEU A 224 -0.83 5.01 -14.50
C LEU A 224 -1.08 6.16 -15.46
N ARG A 225 -2.18 6.88 -15.22
CA ARG A 225 -2.51 8.07 -15.99
C ARG A 225 -1.82 9.31 -15.46
N SER A 226 -1.78 9.49 -14.15
CA SER A 226 -1.05 10.59 -13.54
C SER A 226 -0.50 10.23 -12.16
N PHE A 227 0.65 10.77 -11.87
CA PHE A 227 1.32 10.71 -10.57
C PHE A 227 1.82 12.09 -10.20
N LEU A 228 1.51 12.52 -9.00
CA LEU A 228 1.98 13.79 -8.45
C LEU A 228 2.51 13.56 -7.04
N VAL A 229 3.70 14.06 -6.77
CA VAL A 229 4.31 14.10 -5.43
C VAL A 229 4.80 15.50 -5.17
N SER A 230 4.60 16.02 -3.98
CA SER A 230 5.07 17.33 -3.55
C SER A 230 5.50 17.32 -2.09
N GLY A 231 6.37 18.26 -1.71
CA GLY A 231 6.84 18.42 -0.34
C GLY A 231 7.58 17.19 0.20
N THR A 232 8.25 16.44 -0.67
CA THR A 232 8.93 15.20 -0.28
C THR A 232 10.39 15.46 0.06
N SER A 233 10.87 14.76 1.08
CA SER A 233 12.28 14.70 1.43
C SER A 233 12.77 13.28 1.58
N VAL A 234 14.04 13.04 1.23
CA VAL A 234 14.71 11.74 1.38
C VAL A 234 16.09 11.97 1.95
N ASN A 235 16.42 11.27 3.02
CA ASN A 235 17.75 11.23 3.61
C ASN A 235 18.27 9.79 3.55
N TYR A 236 19.46 9.63 3.03
CA TYR A 236 20.16 8.36 2.94
C TYR A 236 21.59 8.54 3.42
N ASP A 237 21.96 7.80 4.46
CA ASP A 237 23.28 7.82 5.06
C ASP A 237 23.82 6.41 5.18
N VAL A 238 25.07 6.19 4.78
CA VAL A 238 25.79 4.91 4.91
C VAL A 238 27.18 5.14 5.46
N GLY A 239 27.58 4.29 6.39
CA GLY A 239 28.88 4.35 7.04
C GLY A 239 28.88 5.30 8.25
N THR A 240 30.08 5.51 8.79
CA THR A 240 30.33 6.32 9.99
C THR A 240 31.16 7.57 9.69
N ALA A 241 31.54 7.77 8.44
CA ALA A 241 32.33 8.95 8.03
C ALA A 241 31.50 10.22 8.10
N GLU A 242 32.16 11.35 8.30
CA GLU A 242 31.56 12.67 8.15
C GLU A 242 31.22 12.90 6.66
N PRO A 243 30.11 13.59 6.36
CA PRO A 243 29.75 13.91 4.99
C PRO A 243 30.82 14.78 4.29
N ALA A 244 31.18 14.37 3.07
CA ALA A 244 32.14 15.15 2.26
C ALA A 244 31.54 16.46 1.72
N GLU A 245 32.38 17.40 1.36
CA GLU A 245 31.96 18.59 0.59
C GLU A 245 31.55 18.18 -0.83
N GLY A 246 30.48 18.79 -1.35
CA GLY A 246 29.95 18.47 -2.67
C GLY A 246 29.03 17.24 -2.67
N PHE A 247 28.93 16.58 -3.81
CA PHE A 247 28.08 15.39 -3.96
C PHE A 247 28.74 14.18 -3.28
N ASP A 248 28.06 13.66 -2.28
CA ASP A 248 28.48 12.50 -1.52
C ASP A 248 27.43 11.38 -1.63
N PRO A 249 27.71 10.31 -2.39
CA PRO A 249 26.75 9.23 -2.60
C PRO A 249 26.43 8.43 -1.34
N SER A 250 27.26 8.52 -0.31
CA SER A 250 27.03 7.86 0.99
C SER A 250 26.16 8.69 1.92
N HIS A 251 25.96 9.97 1.62
CA HIS A 251 25.23 10.93 2.44
C HIS A 251 24.36 11.82 1.57
N ILE A 252 23.25 11.33 1.09
CA ILE A 252 22.29 12.04 0.23
C ILE A 252 21.18 12.64 1.08
N ALA A 253 20.90 13.94 0.90
CA ALA A 253 19.81 14.63 1.58
C ALA A 253 19.02 15.50 0.59
N LEU A 254 17.99 14.89 0.00
CA LEU A 254 17.11 15.55 -0.95
C LEU A 254 15.96 16.22 -0.23
N ARG A 255 15.61 17.43 -0.65
CA ARG A 255 14.51 18.24 -0.11
C ARG A 255 13.68 18.84 -1.24
N ASP A 256 12.47 19.24 -0.89
CA ASP A 256 11.55 19.93 -1.80
C ASP A 256 11.31 19.14 -3.10
N ILE A 257 11.38 17.82 -3.00
CA ILE A 257 11.17 16.96 -4.16
C ILE A 257 9.73 17.11 -4.66
N ARG A 258 9.61 17.41 -5.95
CA ARG A 258 8.35 17.37 -6.69
C ARG A 258 8.50 16.44 -7.88
N ILE A 259 7.50 15.61 -8.10
CA ILE A 259 7.45 14.68 -9.23
C ILE A 259 6.05 14.76 -9.83
N GLY A 260 5.94 15.06 -11.10
CA GLY A 260 4.69 15.01 -11.86
C GLY A 260 4.88 14.15 -13.10
N LEU A 261 4.12 13.06 -13.22
CA LEU A 261 4.03 12.23 -14.41
C LEU A 261 2.63 12.35 -14.99
N ASP A 262 2.52 12.61 -16.29
CA ASP A 262 1.23 12.67 -16.99
C ASP A 262 0.79 11.31 -17.51
N SER A 263 1.71 10.41 -17.78
CA SER A 263 1.42 9.01 -18.07
C SER A 263 2.67 8.16 -17.89
N MET A 264 2.46 6.95 -17.43
CA MET A 264 3.51 5.95 -17.37
C MET A 264 2.91 4.58 -17.66
N TYR A 265 3.59 3.79 -18.47
CA TYR A 265 3.35 2.34 -18.52
C TYR A 265 4.66 1.58 -18.68
N TYR A 266 4.66 0.36 -18.15
CA TYR A 266 5.75 -0.60 -18.27
C TYR A 266 5.17 -1.98 -18.55
N ARG A 267 5.59 -2.59 -19.65
CA ARG A 267 5.21 -3.96 -20.04
C ARG A 267 6.43 -4.62 -20.69
N GLY A 268 7.35 -5.11 -19.86
CA GLY A 268 8.61 -5.66 -20.32
C GLY A 268 9.50 -4.62 -21.02
N ARG A 269 9.78 -4.80 -22.32
CA ARG A 269 10.57 -3.82 -23.10
C ARG A 269 9.75 -2.61 -23.54
N ASN A 270 8.42 -2.71 -23.50
CA ASN A 270 7.55 -1.61 -23.87
C ASN A 270 7.30 -0.71 -22.65
N MET A 271 7.84 0.49 -22.70
CA MET A 271 7.64 1.48 -21.65
C MET A 271 7.45 2.89 -22.21
N ASN A 272 6.71 3.71 -21.50
CA ASN A 272 6.59 5.14 -21.76
C ASN A 272 6.45 5.85 -20.43
N ALA A 273 7.12 6.98 -20.30
CA ALA A 273 6.94 7.89 -19.16
C ALA A 273 7.00 9.32 -19.67
N VAL A 274 6.00 10.12 -19.31
CA VAL A 274 5.94 11.55 -19.60
C VAL A 274 6.17 12.30 -18.30
N ILE A 275 7.32 12.95 -18.18
CA ILE A 275 7.70 13.75 -17.02
C ILE A 275 7.21 15.16 -17.27
N ARG A 276 6.16 15.58 -16.53
CA ARG A 276 5.62 16.92 -16.57
C ARG A 276 6.46 17.88 -15.74
N GLU A 277 6.90 17.40 -14.59
CA GLU A 277 7.79 18.15 -13.70
C GLU A 277 8.62 17.20 -12.83
N PHE A 278 9.85 17.57 -12.60
CA PHE A 278 10.67 17.04 -11.52
C PHE A 278 11.55 18.17 -11.02
N SER A 279 11.58 18.37 -9.72
CA SER A 279 12.50 19.31 -9.08
C SER A 279 12.97 18.76 -7.75
N MET A 280 14.15 19.14 -7.33
CA MET A 280 14.72 18.75 -6.03
C MET A 280 15.89 19.64 -5.65
N ASN A 281 16.22 19.68 -4.37
CA ASN A 281 17.41 20.29 -3.82
C ASN A 281 18.20 19.24 -3.03
N ASP A 282 19.49 19.12 -3.27
CA ASP A 282 20.39 18.27 -2.48
C ASP A 282 21.25 19.10 -1.53
N ARG A 283 21.67 18.50 -0.44
CA ARG A 283 22.57 19.11 0.55
C ARG A 283 23.90 19.57 -0.05
N SER A 284 24.40 18.89 -1.07
CA SER A 284 25.63 19.23 -1.78
C SER A 284 25.59 20.57 -2.52
N GLY A 285 24.43 21.23 -2.57
CA GLY A 285 24.19 22.41 -3.39
C GLY A 285 23.68 22.12 -4.79
N LEU A 286 23.59 20.84 -5.19
CA LEU A 286 22.93 20.47 -6.43
C LEU A 286 21.43 20.79 -6.32
N SER A 287 20.94 21.59 -7.25
CA SER A 287 19.52 21.92 -7.36
C SER A 287 19.06 21.65 -8.77
N VAL A 288 17.99 20.87 -8.90
CA VAL A 288 17.24 20.72 -10.14
C VAL A 288 15.99 21.59 -10.04
N THR A 289 15.97 22.67 -10.81
CA THR A 289 14.85 23.61 -10.84
C THR A 289 13.68 23.01 -11.61
N SER A 290 13.97 22.34 -12.71
CA SER A 290 12.96 21.64 -13.54
C SER A 290 13.62 20.58 -14.38
N LEU A 291 13.00 19.41 -14.42
CA LEU A 291 13.26 18.39 -15.43
C LEU A 291 11.91 17.99 -16.05
N THR A 292 11.80 18.13 -17.36
CA THR A 292 10.63 17.76 -18.14
C THR A 292 11.04 16.94 -19.35
N GLY A 293 10.16 16.05 -19.80
CA GLY A 293 10.47 15.29 -21.00
C GLY A 293 9.71 13.99 -21.12
N ARG A 294 10.13 13.20 -22.08
CA ARG A 294 9.54 11.90 -22.35
C ARG A 294 10.62 10.84 -22.57
N VAL A 295 10.38 9.69 -21.97
CA VAL A 295 11.15 8.47 -22.22
C VAL A 295 10.20 7.43 -22.81
N PHE A 296 10.63 6.82 -23.90
CA PHE A 296 9.86 5.78 -24.59
C PHE A 296 10.79 4.62 -24.94
N ALA A 297 10.31 3.41 -24.78
CA ALA A 297 11.00 2.24 -25.29
C ALA A 297 10.00 1.22 -25.85
N ASN A 298 10.45 0.43 -26.81
CA ASN A 298 9.75 -0.74 -27.33
C ASN A 298 10.74 -1.90 -27.49
N ASP A 299 10.33 -2.98 -28.15
CA ASP A 299 11.17 -4.17 -28.31
C ASP A 299 12.49 -3.92 -29.08
N THR A 300 12.58 -2.82 -29.80
CA THR A 300 13.72 -2.52 -30.69
C THR A 300 14.56 -1.35 -30.18
N ILE A 301 13.92 -0.27 -29.71
CA ILE A 301 14.60 1.00 -29.44
C ILE A 301 14.24 1.54 -28.05
N ILE A 302 15.18 2.35 -27.52
CA ILE A 302 14.95 3.28 -26.42
C ILE A 302 15.10 4.68 -26.98
N GLN A 303 14.12 5.55 -26.76
CA GLN A 303 14.14 6.94 -27.22
C GLN A 303 13.88 7.89 -26.07
N VAL A 304 14.61 8.99 -26.08
CA VAL A 304 14.37 10.20 -25.30
C VAL A 304 14.16 11.34 -26.30
N PRO A 305 12.92 11.54 -26.79
CA PRO A 305 12.65 12.53 -27.85
C PRO A 305 12.98 13.96 -27.44
N SER A 306 12.77 14.26 -26.17
CA SER A 306 13.19 15.52 -25.53
C SER A 306 13.29 15.32 -24.03
N LEU A 307 14.36 15.79 -23.46
CA LEU A 307 14.54 15.88 -22.00
C LEU A 307 15.21 17.22 -21.72
N LYS A 308 14.48 18.10 -21.05
CA LYS A 308 14.97 19.43 -20.67
C LYS A 308 15.27 19.46 -19.19
N LEU A 309 16.50 19.78 -18.84
CA LEU A 309 16.98 19.96 -17.48
C LEU A 309 17.37 21.40 -17.26
N LEU A 310 16.79 22.02 -16.24
CA LEU A 310 17.16 23.34 -15.75
C LEU A 310 17.71 23.21 -14.33
N THR A 311 18.85 23.82 -14.13
CA THR A 311 19.44 24.10 -12.82
C THR A 311 19.55 25.62 -12.64
N PRO A 312 19.90 26.15 -11.46
CA PRO A 312 20.11 27.60 -11.28
C PRO A 312 21.17 28.21 -12.20
N HIS A 313 22.08 27.37 -12.70
CA HIS A 313 23.26 27.85 -13.46
C HIS A 313 23.43 27.19 -14.84
N SER A 314 22.57 26.26 -15.21
CA SER A 314 22.73 25.48 -16.46
C SER A 314 21.39 25.06 -17.04
N GLU A 315 21.35 25.01 -18.35
CA GLU A 315 20.24 24.44 -19.13
C GLU A 315 20.81 23.35 -20.05
N MET A 316 20.13 22.21 -20.09
CA MET A 316 20.49 21.12 -20.95
C MET A 316 19.25 20.60 -21.68
N ASP A 317 19.38 20.45 -22.99
CA ASP A 317 18.40 19.79 -23.86
C ASP A 317 19.02 18.50 -24.40
N LEU A 318 18.39 17.37 -24.13
CA LEU A 318 18.88 16.07 -24.54
C LEU A 318 17.86 15.40 -25.46
N THR A 319 18.32 14.97 -26.62
CA THR A 319 17.62 14.02 -27.49
C THR A 319 18.51 12.81 -27.70
N ALA A 320 18.00 11.63 -27.44
CA ALA A 320 18.77 10.40 -27.53
C ALA A 320 17.94 9.24 -28.12
N GLN A 321 18.59 8.36 -28.84
CA GLN A 321 18.03 7.11 -29.31
C GLN A 321 19.09 6.02 -29.27
N THR A 322 18.74 4.83 -28.82
CA THR A 322 19.59 3.64 -28.87
C THR A 322 18.76 2.41 -29.19
N TYR A 323 19.43 1.37 -29.65
CA TYR A 323 18.83 0.08 -29.99
C TYR A 323 19.23 -0.97 -28.95
N TRP A 324 18.31 -1.85 -28.55
CA TRP A 324 18.61 -2.92 -27.60
C TRP A 324 19.72 -3.88 -28.04
N GLU A 325 19.85 -4.09 -29.36
CA GLU A 325 20.79 -5.04 -29.97
C GLU A 325 22.20 -4.49 -30.21
N LEU A 326 22.41 -3.19 -30.00
CA LEU A 326 23.74 -2.58 -30.16
C LEU A 326 24.66 -2.73 -28.96
N SER A 327 24.26 -3.46 -27.95
CA SER A 327 25.08 -3.76 -26.80
C SER A 327 26.13 -4.81 -27.16
N LEU A 328 27.40 -4.40 -27.25
CA LEU A 328 28.61 -5.21 -27.02
C LEU A 328 29.32 -5.87 -28.21
N ILE A 329 29.04 -5.62 -29.48
CA ILE A 329 29.82 -6.29 -30.55
C ILE A 329 30.65 -5.37 -31.42
N HIS A 330 30.78 -4.07 -31.19
CA HIS A 330 31.69 -3.23 -31.98
C HIS A 330 32.56 -2.31 -31.14
N ILE A 331 33.38 -2.91 -30.25
CA ILE A 331 34.71 -2.36 -29.98
C ILE A 331 35.67 -3.21 -30.78
N SER A 332 35.74 -2.96 -32.09
CA SER A 332 36.89 -3.37 -32.90
C SER A 332 38.04 -2.46 -32.51
N GLU A 333 39.13 -3.06 -32.04
CA GLU A 333 40.38 -2.36 -31.75
C GLU A 333 40.80 -1.53 -32.98
N PRO A 334 41.25 -0.28 -32.79
CA PRO A 334 41.90 0.45 -33.84
C PRO A 334 43.23 -0.23 -34.13
N THR A 335 43.41 -0.70 -35.36
CA THR A 335 44.68 -1.12 -35.92
C THR A 335 45.66 0.04 -35.97
#